data_85ef5076073d7a18eebe284cdf121a49
#
_entry.id   85ef5076073d7a18eebe284cdf121a49
#
_cell.length_a   1.000
_cell.length_b   1.000
_cell.length_c   1.000
_cell.angle_alpha   90.00
_cell.angle_beta   90.00
_cell.angle_gamma   90.00
#
_symmetry.space_group_name_H-M   'P 1'
#
loop_
_entity.id
_entity.type
_entity.pdbx_description
1 polymer ?
#
loop_
_entity_poly.entity_id
_entity_poly.type
_entity_poly.pdbx_seq_one_letter_code
_entity_poly.pdbx_strand_id
1 'polypeptide(L)'
;MKIRKMVMEDYEKVYELWMSCAGMGLNNLDDSQEGIEKFLRRNPETCFVAEEREIIGVILAGNDGRRGYIYHTAIHPDYRKQGIATKLVEHVERAMTALEINKVALVVFDRNDTGNSFWEKQGFTVREDLIYRNKALSEIVRIDT
;
A
#
# COMPACT_ATOMS: atom_id res chain seq x y z
N MET A 1 13.10 11.04 10.95
CA MET A 1 12.13 10.09 10.39
C MET A 1 12.79 8.72 10.19
N LYS A 2 12.07 7.67 10.51
CA LYS A 2 12.55 6.30 10.40
C LYS A 2 11.56 5.50 9.56
N ILE A 3 12.06 4.73 8.60
CA ILE A 3 11.25 3.76 7.85
C ILE A 3 11.64 2.37 8.32
N ARG A 4 10.66 1.59 8.70
CA ARG A 4 10.84 0.24 9.22
C ARG A 4 9.72 -0.69 8.76
N LYS A 5 9.91 -1.98 8.92
CA LYS A 5 8.87 -2.96 8.59
C LYS A 5 7.65 -2.75 9.50
N MET A 6 6.48 -2.85 8.90
CA MET A 6 5.23 -2.81 9.65
C MET A 6 5.07 -4.10 10.45
N VAL A 7 4.65 -3.96 11.69
CA VAL A 7 4.28 -5.08 12.56
C VAL A 7 2.82 -4.94 12.99
N MET A 8 2.26 -6.02 13.55
CA MET A 8 0.82 -6.01 13.87
C MET A 8 0.45 -4.97 14.93
N GLU A 9 1.37 -4.65 15.82
CA GLU A 9 1.18 -3.60 16.82
C GLU A 9 0.93 -2.22 16.20
N ASP A 10 1.30 -2.03 14.94
CA ASP A 10 1.06 -0.77 14.23
C ASP A 10 -0.36 -0.62 13.71
N TYR A 11 -1.15 -1.68 13.73
CA TYR A 11 -2.43 -1.72 13.01
C TYR A 11 -3.37 -0.55 13.34
N GLU A 12 -3.59 -0.26 14.61
CA GLU A 12 -4.53 0.80 15.00
C GLU A 12 -4.10 2.16 14.46
N LYS A 13 -2.81 2.47 14.54
CA LYS A 13 -2.27 3.74 14.04
C LYS A 13 -2.29 3.80 12.52
N VAL A 14 -2.01 2.69 11.87
CA VAL A 14 -2.11 2.60 10.41
C VAL A 14 -3.57 2.76 9.97
N TYR A 15 -4.51 2.14 10.65
CA TYR A 15 -5.93 2.29 10.34
C TYR A 15 -6.38 3.74 10.48
N GLU A 16 -5.98 4.41 11.56
CA GLU A 16 -6.26 5.83 11.75
C GLU A 16 -5.69 6.67 10.60
N LEU A 17 -4.47 6.36 10.18
CA LEU A 17 -3.84 7.04 9.06
C LEU A 17 -4.63 6.86 7.77
N TRP A 18 -5.04 5.62 7.46
CA TRP A 18 -5.87 5.36 6.28
C TRP A 18 -7.17 6.18 6.33
N MET A 19 -7.83 6.22 7.48
CA MET A 19 -9.09 6.95 7.63
C MET A 19 -8.91 8.47 7.54
N SER A 20 -7.70 8.98 7.75
CA SER A 20 -7.39 10.40 7.57
C SER A 20 -7.15 10.77 6.10
N CYS A 21 -7.02 9.77 5.22
CA CYS A 21 -6.82 9.97 3.79
C CYS A 21 -8.09 9.58 3.04
N ALA A 22 -8.50 10.37 2.06
CA ALA A 22 -9.71 10.09 1.29
C ALA A 22 -9.46 8.98 0.27
N GLY A 23 -10.46 8.12 0.10
CA GLY A 23 -10.48 7.18 -1.02
C GLY A 23 -9.44 6.08 -0.99
N MET A 24 -9.17 5.51 0.18
CA MET A 24 -8.21 4.41 0.30
C MET A 24 -8.69 3.09 -0.31
N GLY A 25 -9.99 2.91 -0.47
CA GLY A 25 -10.53 1.66 -1.00
C GLY A 25 -10.53 0.53 0.00
N LEU A 26 -10.77 0.82 1.27
CA LEU A 26 -10.79 -0.17 2.33
C LEU A 26 -12.06 -1.01 2.28
N ASN A 27 -11.96 -2.25 2.78
CA ASN A 27 -13.13 -3.10 2.97
C ASN A 27 -13.10 -3.77 4.35
N ASN A 28 -14.24 -4.34 4.72
CA ASN A 28 -14.46 -4.87 6.08
C ASN A 28 -13.74 -6.18 6.37
N LEU A 29 -13.27 -6.90 5.36
CA LEU A 29 -12.61 -8.19 5.53
C LEU A 29 -11.09 -8.08 5.44
N ASP A 30 -10.59 -7.60 4.30
CA ASP A 30 -9.14 -7.57 4.06
C ASP A 30 -8.43 -6.54 4.94
N ASP A 31 -9.12 -5.44 5.27
CA ASP A 31 -8.54 -4.35 6.04
C ASP A 31 -8.91 -4.37 7.52
N SER A 32 -9.57 -5.43 7.97
CA SER A 32 -9.78 -5.69 9.38
C SER A 32 -8.47 -6.06 10.07
N GLN A 33 -8.48 -6.08 11.39
CA GLN A 33 -7.31 -6.53 12.15
C GLN A 33 -6.88 -7.94 11.73
N GLU A 34 -7.84 -8.85 11.58
CA GLU A 34 -7.57 -10.24 11.16
C GLU A 34 -7.04 -10.31 9.73
N GLY A 35 -7.60 -9.51 8.83
CA GLY A 35 -7.18 -9.47 7.43
C GLY A 35 -5.75 -8.95 7.29
N ILE A 36 -5.42 -7.89 8.01
CA ILE A 36 -4.06 -7.32 7.97
C ILE A 36 -3.06 -8.25 8.65
N GLU A 37 -3.43 -8.89 9.76
CA GLU A 37 -2.56 -9.87 10.40
C GLU A 37 -2.22 -11.02 9.44
N LYS A 38 -3.21 -11.53 8.75
CA LYS A 38 -3.03 -12.57 7.74
C LYS A 38 -2.09 -12.10 6.63
N PHE A 39 -2.28 -10.87 6.16
CA PHE A 39 -1.46 -10.30 5.10
C PHE A 39 0.00 -10.12 5.53
N LEU A 40 0.22 -9.58 6.72
CA LEU A 40 1.57 -9.38 7.25
C LEU A 40 2.28 -10.71 7.51
N ARG A 41 1.55 -11.72 7.96
CA ARG A 41 2.10 -13.05 8.18
C ARG A 41 2.56 -13.69 6.86
N ARG A 42 1.81 -13.47 5.79
CA ARG A 42 2.14 -13.93 4.45
C ARG A 42 3.29 -13.12 3.83
N ASN A 43 3.35 -11.82 4.13
CA ASN A 43 4.28 -10.87 3.50
C ASN A 43 5.02 -10.04 4.55
N PRO A 44 5.86 -10.68 5.39
CA PRO A 44 6.51 -9.95 6.49
C PRO A 44 7.62 -8.99 6.05
N GLU A 45 8.11 -9.11 4.81
CA GLU A 45 9.29 -8.39 4.34
C GLU A 45 8.96 -7.16 3.51
N THR A 46 7.69 -6.97 3.10
CA THR A 46 7.36 -6.01 2.06
C THR A 46 6.37 -4.91 2.46
N CYS A 47 6.02 -4.84 3.74
CA CYS A 47 5.16 -3.78 4.26
C CYS A 47 5.97 -2.87 5.20
N PHE A 48 5.84 -1.55 5.00
CA PHE A 48 6.66 -0.58 5.73
C PHE A 48 5.83 0.58 6.28
N VAL A 49 6.30 1.14 7.37
CA VAL A 49 5.76 2.37 7.94
C VAL A 49 6.88 3.42 8.04
N ALA A 50 6.48 4.68 7.89
CA ALA A 50 7.34 5.82 8.16
C ALA A 50 6.93 6.40 9.50
N GLU A 51 7.88 6.53 10.42
CA GLU A 51 7.65 6.96 11.78
C GLU A 51 8.46 8.20 12.10
N GLU A 52 7.81 9.19 12.66
CA GLU A 52 8.45 10.38 13.24
C GLU A 52 8.29 10.25 14.76
N ARG A 53 7.32 10.87 15.36
CA ARG A 53 6.84 10.57 16.71
C ARG A 53 5.71 9.55 16.65
N GLU A 54 4.93 9.67 15.59
CA GLU A 54 3.84 8.77 15.27
C GLU A 54 4.04 8.22 13.87
N ILE A 55 3.23 7.26 13.48
CA ILE A 55 3.25 6.73 12.12
C ILE A 55 2.63 7.78 11.20
N ILE A 56 3.42 8.25 10.25
CA ILE A 56 3.03 9.30 9.30
C ILE A 56 2.92 8.80 7.88
N GLY A 57 3.32 7.57 7.64
CA GLY A 57 3.20 6.95 6.32
C GLY A 57 3.16 5.44 6.41
N VAL A 58 2.55 4.82 5.42
CA VAL A 58 2.45 3.36 5.34
C VAL A 58 2.38 2.93 3.88
N ILE A 59 2.96 1.77 3.59
CA ILE A 59 2.80 1.08 2.32
C ILE A 59 2.62 -0.41 2.58
N LEU A 60 1.56 -0.97 2.04
CA LEU A 60 1.34 -2.42 2.05
C LEU A 60 1.74 -2.98 0.70
N ALA A 61 2.55 -4.00 0.70
CA ALA A 61 2.88 -4.71 -0.53
C ALA A 61 3.03 -6.20 -0.24
N GLY A 62 2.64 -7.02 -1.19
CA GLY A 62 2.73 -8.44 -1.08
C GLY A 62 3.18 -9.07 -2.39
N ASN A 63 3.45 -10.37 -2.36
CA ASN A 63 3.82 -11.11 -3.55
C ASN A 63 3.31 -12.54 -3.47
N ASP A 64 3.17 -13.16 -4.63
CA ASP A 64 2.77 -14.56 -4.76
C ASP A 64 3.94 -15.46 -5.16
N GLY A 65 5.18 -14.97 -5.05
CA GLY A 65 6.38 -15.66 -5.49
C GLY A 65 6.72 -15.39 -6.95
N ARG A 66 5.85 -14.67 -7.67
CA ARG A 66 6.06 -14.35 -9.10
C ARG A 66 5.91 -12.84 -9.35
N ARG A 67 4.88 -12.23 -8.82
CA ARG A 67 4.57 -10.79 -8.99
C ARG A 67 4.37 -10.16 -7.63
N GLY A 68 4.77 -8.91 -7.53
CA GLY A 68 4.44 -8.08 -6.40
C GLY A 68 3.23 -7.21 -6.69
N TYR A 69 2.56 -6.79 -5.63
CA TYR A 69 1.40 -5.91 -5.74
C TYR A 69 1.41 -4.93 -4.57
N ILE A 70 1.27 -3.64 -4.89
CA ILE A 70 1.18 -2.59 -3.89
C ILE A 70 -0.29 -2.26 -3.65
N TYR A 71 -0.67 -2.24 -2.38
CA TYR A 71 -2.02 -1.90 -1.94
C TYR A 71 -2.03 -0.49 -1.33
N HIS A 72 -2.60 -0.34 -0.17
CA HIS A 72 -2.81 0.94 0.49
C HIS A 72 -1.49 1.65 0.78
N THR A 73 -1.30 2.79 0.14
CA THR A 73 -0.15 3.66 0.36
C THR A 73 -0.70 5.00 0.81
N ALA A 74 -0.33 5.44 1.99
CA ALA A 74 -0.88 6.66 2.59
C ALA A 74 0.19 7.45 3.30
N ILE A 75 0.15 8.76 3.14
CA ILE A 75 1.00 9.71 3.86
C ILE A 75 0.07 10.68 4.58
N HIS A 76 0.35 10.90 5.85
CA HIS A 76 -0.41 11.86 6.65
C HIS A 76 -0.44 13.22 5.94
N PRO A 77 -1.61 13.88 5.86
CA PRO A 77 -1.74 15.13 5.11
C PRO A 77 -0.71 16.19 5.45
N ASP A 78 -0.33 16.31 6.73
CA ASP A 78 0.63 17.31 7.18
C ASP A 78 2.08 17.01 6.78
N TYR A 79 2.34 15.82 6.26
CA TYR A 79 3.69 15.37 5.92
C TYR A 79 3.87 15.12 4.42
N ARG A 80 2.91 15.52 3.61
CA ARG A 80 2.98 15.36 2.15
C ARG A 80 4.02 16.28 1.53
N LYS A 81 4.44 15.93 0.30
CA LYS A 81 5.43 16.67 -0.49
C LYS A 81 6.82 16.76 0.16
N GLN A 82 7.15 15.75 0.97
CA GLN A 82 8.46 15.65 1.61
C GLN A 82 9.26 14.42 1.16
N GLY A 83 8.77 13.73 0.13
CA GLY A 83 9.45 12.57 -0.43
C GLY A 83 9.27 11.28 0.38
N ILE A 84 8.36 11.25 1.35
CA ILE A 84 8.15 10.07 2.20
C ILE A 84 7.61 8.90 1.38
N ALA A 85 6.62 9.14 0.52
CA ALA A 85 6.06 8.09 -0.31
C ALA A 85 7.12 7.47 -1.23
N THR A 86 7.97 8.30 -1.81
CA THR A 86 9.08 7.82 -2.66
C THR A 86 10.00 6.89 -1.87
N LYS A 87 10.34 7.25 -0.63
CA LYS A 87 11.19 6.41 0.22
C LYS A 87 10.52 5.09 0.58
N LEU A 88 9.22 5.10 0.84
CA LEU A 88 8.46 3.87 1.10
C LEU A 88 8.47 2.95 -0.12
N VAL A 89 8.26 3.51 -1.31
CA VAL A 89 8.30 2.75 -2.56
C VAL A 89 9.68 2.14 -2.78
N GLU A 90 10.74 2.91 -2.52
CA GLU A 90 12.12 2.40 -2.64
C GLU A 90 12.37 1.21 -1.71
N HIS A 91 11.83 1.25 -0.50
CA HIS A 91 11.95 0.11 0.43
C HIS A 91 11.25 -1.13 -0.10
N VAL A 92 10.04 -0.97 -0.66
CA VAL A 92 9.31 -2.08 -1.28
C VAL A 92 10.09 -2.63 -2.47
N GLU A 93 10.60 -1.78 -3.33
CA GLU A 93 11.35 -2.21 -4.51
C GLU A 93 12.59 -3.00 -4.12
N ARG A 94 13.34 -2.55 -3.12
CA ARG A 94 14.50 -3.29 -2.63
C ARG A 94 14.10 -4.63 -2.03
N ALA A 95 13.03 -4.67 -1.25
CA ALA A 95 12.54 -5.90 -0.65
C ALA A 95 12.08 -6.91 -1.72
N MET A 96 11.35 -6.44 -2.71
CA MET A 96 10.89 -7.29 -3.81
C MET A 96 12.06 -7.83 -4.63
N THR A 97 13.05 -6.99 -4.90
CA THR A 97 14.26 -7.40 -5.63
C THR A 97 15.02 -8.47 -4.85
N ALA A 98 15.12 -8.32 -3.53
CA ALA A 98 15.77 -9.32 -2.67
C ALA A 98 15.02 -10.65 -2.69
N LEU A 99 13.71 -10.64 -2.90
CA LEU A 99 12.88 -11.83 -3.03
C LEU A 99 12.82 -12.36 -4.47
N GLU A 100 13.60 -11.78 -5.39
CA GLU A 100 13.64 -12.15 -6.79
C GLU A 100 12.31 -11.97 -7.52
N ILE A 101 11.53 -10.97 -7.11
CA ILE A 101 10.30 -10.58 -7.78
C ILE A 101 10.67 -9.60 -8.89
N ASN A 102 10.26 -9.88 -10.11
CA ASN A 102 10.69 -9.14 -11.29
C ASN A 102 9.75 -8.02 -11.72
N LYS A 103 8.54 -7.98 -11.19
CA LYS A 103 7.56 -6.97 -11.58
C LYS A 103 6.58 -6.73 -10.45
N VAL A 104 6.26 -5.44 -10.22
CA VAL A 104 5.30 -5.02 -9.20
C VAL A 104 4.20 -4.21 -9.88
N ALA A 105 2.96 -4.46 -9.52
CA ALA A 105 1.80 -3.79 -10.08
C ALA A 105 0.98 -3.12 -8.99
N LEU A 106 0.11 -2.21 -9.39
CA LEU A 106 -0.87 -1.58 -8.50
C LEU A 106 -2.05 -1.07 -9.32
N VAL A 107 -3.12 -0.73 -8.65
CA VAL A 107 -4.26 -0.04 -9.27
C VAL A 107 -4.54 1.25 -8.51
N VAL A 108 -4.98 2.27 -9.22
CA VAL A 108 -5.31 3.59 -8.69
C VAL A 108 -6.66 3.98 -9.28
N PHE A 109 -7.53 4.58 -8.47
CA PHE A 109 -8.76 5.14 -9.02
C PHE A 109 -8.42 6.11 -10.16
N ASP A 110 -9.15 6.03 -11.27
CA ASP A 110 -8.90 6.87 -12.43
C ASP A 110 -9.06 8.36 -12.11
N ARG A 111 -9.90 8.71 -11.14
CA ARG A 111 -10.14 10.08 -10.70
C ARG A 111 -9.08 10.62 -9.73
N ASN A 112 -8.16 9.78 -9.28
CA ASN A 112 -7.10 10.19 -8.36
C ASN A 112 -5.90 10.74 -9.15
N ASP A 113 -6.01 12.00 -9.58
CA ASP A 113 -5.00 12.63 -10.42
C ASP A 113 -3.64 12.74 -9.72
N THR A 114 -3.63 13.10 -8.45
CA THR A 114 -2.41 13.22 -7.65
C THR A 114 -1.72 11.87 -7.51
N GLY A 115 -2.48 10.83 -7.18
CA GLY A 115 -1.94 9.48 -7.08
C GLY A 115 -1.40 8.96 -8.39
N ASN A 116 -2.16 9.13 -9.47
CA ASN A 116 -1.72 8.70 -10.80
C ASN A 116 -0.44 9.41 -11.23
N SER A 117 -0.35 10.71 -10.99
CA SER A 117 0.86 11.48 -11.29
C SER A 117 2.07 10.98 -10.49
N PHE A 118 1.86 10.69 -9.21
CA PHE A 118 2.92 10.15 -8.35
C PHE A 118 3.45 8.81 -8.88
N TRP A 119 2.55 7.87 -9.14
CA TRP A 119 2.94 6.53 -9.58
C TRP A 119 3.62 6.55 -10.95
N GLU A 120 3.17 7.41 -11.86
CA GLU A 120 3.83 7.58 -13.16
C GLU A 120 5.29 8.02 -12.97
N LYS A 121 5.53 8.98 -12.08
CA LYS A 121 6.89 9.47 -11.78
C LYS A 121 7.75 8.39 -11.13
N GLN A 122 7.14 7.44 -10.41
CA GLN A 122 7.86 6.32 -9.83
C GLN A 122 8.16 5.21 -10.84
N GLY A 123 7.70 5.33 -12.07
CA GLY A 123 7.94 4.34 -13.11
C GLY A 123 6.85 3.28 -13.25
N PHE A 124 5.72 3.46 -12.57
CA PHE A 124 4.56 2.56 -12.70
C PHE A 124 3.68 3.07 -13.82
N THR A 125 3.90 2.55 -15.02
CA THR A 125 3.24 3.03 -16.23
C THR A 125 1.95 2.29 -16.50
N VAL A 126 1.03 2.98 -17.18
CA VAL A 126 -0.27 2.40 -17.53
C VAL A 126 -0.12 1.37 -18.65
N ARG A 127 -0.86 0.27 -18.52
CA ARG A 127 -0.98 -0.75 -19.59
C ARG A 127 -2.36 -0.58 -20.22
N GLU A 128 -2.41 0.01 -21.38
CA GLU A 128 -3.68 0.25 -22.07
C GLU A 128 -4.21 -0.99 -22.80
N ASP A 129 -3.36 -2.00 -22.96
CA ASP A 129 -3.71 -3.26 -23.60
C ASP A 129 -4.30 -4.29 -22.64
N LEU A 130 -4.47 -3.95 -21.37
CA LEU A 130 -5.01 -4.83 -20.34
C LEU A 130 -6.30 -4.29 -19.78
N ILE A 131 -7.20 -5.20 -19.40
CA ILE A 131 -8.43 -4.86 -18.70
C ILE A 131 -8.38 -5.55 -17.34
N TYR A 132 -8.49 -4.76 -16.28
CA TYR A 132 -8.53 -5.29 -14.93
C TYR A 132 -9.88 -5.95 -14.67
N ARG A 133 -9.86 -7.18 -14.17
CA ARG A 133 -11.08 -7.92 -13.82
C ARG A 133 -10.90 -8.52 -12.43
N ASN A 134 -11.94 -8.46 -11.62
CA ASN A 134 -11.94 -9.11 -10.31
C ASN A 134 -13.30 -9.73 -10.04
N LYS A 135 -13.34 -10.56 -9.01
CA LYS A 135 -14.58 -11.18 -8.55
C LYS A 135 -14.45 -11.40 -7.04
N ALA A 136 -15.40 -10.88 -6.29
CA ALA A 136 -15.45 -11.14 -4.85
C ALA A 136 -15.87 -12.58 -4.60
N LEU A 137 -15.15 -13.26 -3.71
CA LEU A 137 -15.47 -14.63 -3.28
C LEU A 137 -16.18 -14.66 -1.93
N SER A 138 -16.24 -13.51 -1.26
CA SER A 138 -16.93 -13.33 -0.01
C SER A 138 -17.75 -12.05 -0.09
N GLU A 139 -18.64 -11.84 0.86
CA GLU A 139 -19.43 -10.63 0.93
C GLU A 139 -18.57 -9.50 1.50
N ILE A 140 -18.02 -8.67 0.62
CA ILE A 140 -17.13 -7.57 0.96
C ILE A 140 -17.94 -6.28 1.02
N VAL A 141 -17.80 -5.53 2.11
CA VAL A 141 -18.44 -4.22 2.29
C VAL A 141 -17.38 -3.13 2.27
N ARG A 142 -17.58 -2.15 1.40
CA ARG A 142 -16.68 -0.99 1.31
C ARG A 142 -16.81 -0.10 2.55
N ILE A 143 -15.69 0.45 3.00
CA ILE A 143 -15.66 1.32 4.17
C ILE A 143 -15.55 2.79 3.75
N ASP A 144 -14.68 3.10 2.79
CA ASP A 144 -14.32 4.48 2.50
C ASP A 144 -14.15 4.78 0.99
N THR A 145 -15.08 4.36 0.18
CA THR A 145 -15.03 4.71 -1.25
C THR A 145 -16.20 5.59 -1.71
#